data_060c63979db36778873c4b63431a46af
#
_entry.id   060c63979db36778873c4b63431a46af
#
_cell.length_a   1.000
_cell.length_b   1.000
_cell.length_c   1.000
_cell.angle_alpha   90.00
_cell.angle_beta   90.00
_cell.angle_gamma   90.00
#
_symmetry.space_group_name_H-M   'P 1'
#
loop_
_entity.id
_entity.type
_entity.pdbx_description
1 polymer ?
#
loop_
_entity_poly.entity_id
_entity_poly.type
_entity_poly.pdbx_seq_one_letter_code
_entity_poly.pdbx_strand_id
1 'polypeptide(L)'
;MKKIIRLAACLSLGGALLFSADTGFAQSGAPDMSAHILTPPPARTPRINGARVFGVRPGSDFLFTVAATGERPMTFSAEGLPKGLAIDAETGRITGRVKRSGEYTVRLRAKNALGEYERDLRIVAGDKIALTPPMGWNSWNCWARDVTREQVLASARAMVEKGLVNHGWTDINIDDGWQGQRGGKYNAIQPNTKFPDMKGLADEIHGMGLKIGIYSTPWIGTYAAHIGSYSDNPDGVNEWIKKGWCNEHYRYQKPGGDYWKDRMEMYIHGRYSFVDADVKQWVDWGIDYLKYDWSPNDLHYTQEMHDALRKCGRDIVYSISTVSYTHLTL
;
A
#
# COMPACT_ATOMS: atom_id res chain seq x y z
N MET A 1 -64.46 -47.28 23.30
CA MET A 1 -64.07 -48.06 22.13
C MET A 1 -62.64 -47.74 21.76
N LYS A 2 -61.79 -48.71 22.01
CA LYS A 2 -60.31 -48.63 21.80
C LYS A 2 -59.97 -48.93 20.33
N LYS A 3 -59.19 -48.15 19.66
CA LYS A 3 -58.50 -48.56 18.42
C LYS A 3 -57.00 -48.37 18.60
N ILE A 4 -56.34 -49.50 18.61
CA ILE A 4 -54.92 -49.70 18.60
C ILE A 4 -54.47 -49.49 17.16
N ILE A 5 -53.47 -48.62 16.93
CA ILE A 5 -52.76 -48.52 15.67
C ILE A 5 -51.29 -48.93 15.93
N ARG A 6 -50.91 -49.96 15.23
CA ARG A 6 -49.56 -50.57 15.27
C ARG A 6 -48.52 -49.65 14.59
N LEU A 7 -47.41 -49.44 15.26
CA LEU A 7 -46.24 -48.81 14.72
C LEU A 7 -45.49 -49.82 13.85
N ALA A 8 -45.29 -49.50 12.57
CA ALA A 8 -44.36 -50.25 11.72
C ALA A 8 -43.05 -49.47 11.67
N ALA A 9 -41.98 -50.09 12.17
CA ALA A 9 -40.63 -49.56 12.07
C ALA A 9 -40.10 -49.88 10.66
N CYS A 10 -39.86 -48.88 9.87
CA CYS A 10 -39.00 -48.98 8.68
C CYS A 10 -37.58 -48.54 9.04
N LEU A 11 -36.65 -49.50 9.13
CA LEU A 11 -35.23 -49.25 9.08
C LEU A 11 -34.86 -48.85 7.66
N SER A 12 -34.52 -47.58 7.45
CA SER A 12 -33.82 -47.13 6.25
C SER A 12 -32.35 -47.02 6.58
N LEU A 13 -31.55 -47.90 6.03
CA LEU A 13 -30.10 -47.71 5.91
C LEU A 13 -29.82 -46.52 5.03
N GLY A 14 -29.52 -45.36 5.63
CA GLY A 14 -29.01 -44.19 4.95
C GLY A 14 -27.48 -44.31 4.88
N GLY A 15 -26.95 -44.73 3.73
CA GLY A 15 -25.53 -44.63 3.45
C GLY A 15 -25.14 -43.15 3.37
N ALA A 16 -24.34 -42.68 4.30
CA ALA A 16 -23.69 -41.40 4.25
C ALA A 16 -22.64 -41.39 3.11
N LEU A 17 -23.03 -40.89 1.96
CA LEU A 17 -22.06 -40.48 0.92
C LEU A 17 -21.34 -39.23 1.44
N LEU A 18 -20.16 -39.42 1.99
CA LEU A 18 -19.21 -38.32 2.20
C LEU A 18 -18.76 -37.81 0.83
N PHE A 19 -19.39 -36.77 0.34
CA PHE A 19 -18.81 -35.94 -0.68
C PHE A 19 -17.68 -35.14 -0.04
N SER A 20 -16.45 -35.66 -0.13
CA SER A 20 -15.26 -34.85 -0.01
C SER A 20 -15.27 -33.87 -1.20
N ALA A 21 -15.71 -32.64 -0.95
CA ALA A 21 -15.46 -31.55 -1.88
C ALA A 21 -13.94 -31.30 -1.87
N ASP A 22 -13.24 -32.02 -2.73
CA ASP A 22 -11.90 -31.68 -3.16
C ASP A 22 -11.99 -30.36 -3.93
N THR A 23 -11.97 -29.22 -3.22
CA THR A 23 -11.70 -27.93 -3.82
C THR A 23 -10.20 -27.83 -4.11
N GLY A 24 -9.72 -28.74 -4.95
CA GLY A 24 -8.49 -28.58 -5.66
C GLY A 24 -8.66 -27.40 -6.61
N PHE A 25 -8.39 -26.19 -6.13
CA PHE A 25 -7.90 -25.15 -7.04
C PHE A 25 -6.61 -25.71 -7.61
N ALA A 26 -6.70 -26.37 -8.75
CA ALA A 26 -5.56 -26.60 -9.61
C ALA A 26 -4.95 -25.21 -9.82
N GLN A 27 -3.82 -24.95 -9.16
CA GLN A 27 -2.91 -23.93 -9.61
C GLN A 27 -2.56 -24.33 -11.05
N SER A 28 -3.29 -23.78 -12.01
CA SER A 28 -2.83 -23.77 -13.39
C SER A 28 -1.49 -23.05 -13.31
N GLY A 29 -0.40 -23.78 -13.45
CA GLY A 29 0.93 -23.18 -13.46
C GLY A 29 0.89 -21.99 -14.40
N ALA A 30 1.46 -20.87 -13.97
CA ALA A 30 1.54 -19.69 -14.84
C ALA A 30 2.08 -20.16 -16.20
N PRO A 31 1.50 -19.68 -17.31
CA PRO A 31 1.95 -20.09 -18.64
C PRO A 31 3.45 -19.83 -18.77
N ASP A 32 4.16 -20.76 -19.40
CA ASP A 32 5.59 -20.58 -19.70
C ASP A 32 5.74 -19.42 -20.68
N MET A 33 6.23 -18.30 -20.18
CA MET A 33 6.48 -17.08 -20.95
C MET A 33 7.92 -16.98 -21.46
N SER A 34 8.74 -18.02 -21.28
CA SER A 34 10.17 -18.00 -21.62
C SER A 34 10.44 -17.59 -23.08
N ALA A 35 9.57 -18.02 -24.01
CA ALA A 35 9.66 -17.65 -25.42
C ALA A 35 9.39 -16.15 -25.69
N HIS A 36 8.77 -15.43 -24.76
CA HIS A 36 8.43 -14.01 -24.86
C HIS A 36 9.36 -13.12 -24.07
N ILE A 37 10.20 -13.69 -23.19
CA ILE A 37 11.17 -12.94 -22.39
C ILE A 37 12.42 -12.72 -23.23
N LEU A 38 12.58 -11.49 -23.74
CA LEU A 38 13.72 -11.12 -24.59
C LEU A 38 14.98 -10.72 -23.79
N THR A 39 14.81 -10.45 -22.48
CA THR A 39 15.94 -10.09 -21.62
C THR A 39 16.62 -11.35 -21.06
N PRO A 40 17.97 -11.43 -21.12
CA PRO A 40 18.68 -12.57 -20.55
C PRO A 40 18.48 -12.62 -19.02
N PRO A 41 18.53 -13.82 -18.41
CA PRO A 41 18.49 -13.94 -16.97
C PRO A 41 19.66 -13.17 -16.33
N PRO A 42 19.49 -12.64 -15.09
CA PRO A 42 20.57 -11.98 -14.38
C PRO A 42 21.79 -12.90 -14.22
N ALA A 43 22.99 -12.31 -14.24
CA ALA A 43 24.21 -13.04 -13.94
C ALA A 43 24.15 -13.67 -12.55
N ARG A 44 24.80 -14.82 -12.36
CA ARG A 44 24.88 -15.49 -11.04
C ARG A 44 25.75 -14.72 -10.04
N THR A 45 26.73 -13.94 -10.53
CA THR A 45 27.52 -13.00 -9.70
C THR A 45 26.62 -11.85 -9.21
N PRO A 46 26.93 -11.26 -8.02
CA PRO A 46 26.15 -10.15 -7.49
C PRO A 46 26.14 -8.93 -8.41
N ARG A 47 24.99 -8.22 -8.44
CA ARG A 47 24.87 -6.90 -9.03
C ARG A 47 23.85 -6.08 -8.24
N ILE A 48 24.27 -4.94 -7.69
CA ILE A 48 23.40 -4.01 -6.98
C ILE A 48 22.62 -3.16 -8.00
N ASN A 49 21.30 -3.17 -7.87
CA ASN A 49 20.32 -2.46 -8.70
C ASN A 49 19.63 -1.35 -7.91
N GLY A 50 18.56 -0.78 -8.45
CA GLY A 50 17.70 0.19 -7.75
C GLY A 50 18.33 1.59 -7.61
N ALA A 51 17.84 2.35 -6.64
CA ALA A 51 18.19 3.75 -6.44
C ALA A 51 19.67 3.97 -6.15
N ARG A 52 20.20 5.07 -6.70
CA ARG A 52 21.57 5.57 -6.39
C ARG A 52 21.54 6.76 -5.43
N VAL A 53 20.38 7.33 -5.23
CA VAL A 53 20.15 8.46 -4.33
C VAL A 53 18.91 8.17 -3.50
N PHE A 54 18.98 8.41 -2.21
CA PHE A 54 17.86 8.26 -1.29
C PHE A 54 17.74 9.52 -0.42
N GLY A 55 16.57 10.15 -0.43
CA GLY A 55 16.26 11.32 0.38
C GLY A 55 15.55 10.90 1.67
N VAL A 56 15.86 11.58 2.78
CA VAL A 56 15.22 11.39 4.09
C VAL A 56 15.24 12.70 4.86
N ARG A 57 14.17 13.01 5.59
CA ARG A 57 14.19 14.14 6.53
C ARG A 57 14.90 13.74 7.82
N PRO A 58 15.72 14.65 8.40
CA PRO A 58 16.40 14.37 9.66
C PRO A 58 15.41 13.95 10.76
N GLY A 59 15.68 12.82 11.42
CA GLY A 59 14.84 12.27 12.47
C GLY A 59 13.71 11.35 12.00
N SER A 60 13.40 11.32 10.71
CA SER A 60 12.42 10.36 10.16
C SER A 60 12.97 8.94 10.17
N ASP A 61 12.05 7.96 10.21
CA ASP A 61 12.40 6.54 10.07
C ASP A 61 12.99 6.28 8.68
N PHE A 62 14.09 5.54 8.67
CA PHE A 62 14.80 5.16 7.45
C PHE A 62 14.56 3.69 7.15
N LEU A 63 14.08 3.40 5.95
CA LEU A 63 13.99 2.05 5.43
C LEU A 63 14.46 2.06 3.96
N PHE A 64 15.58 1.41 3.72
CA PHE A 64 16.14 1.20 2.37
C PHE A 64 16.61 -0.23 2.23
N THR A 65 16.12 -0.96 1.25
CA THR A 65 16.57 -2.32 0.97
C THR A 65 17.52 -2.31 -0.23
N VAL A 66 18.71 -2.86 -0.06
CA VAL A 66 19.69 -3.01 -1.14
C VAL A 66 19.18 -4.02 -2.13
N ALA A 67 18.70 -3.52 -3.27
CA ALA A 67 18.25 -4.38 -4.37
C ALA A 67 19.46 -5.01 -5.05
N ALA A 68 19.58 -6.33 -5.04
CA ALA A 68 20.66 -7.03 -5.72
C ALA A 68 20.21 -8.32 -6.38
N THR A 69 20.57 -8.47 -7.66
CA THR A 69 20.47 -9.73 -8.40
C THR A 69 21.76 -10.54 -8.21
N GLY A 70 21.65 -11.86 -8.37
CA GLY A 70 22.73 -12.83 -8.19
C GLY A 70 22.26 -14.07 -7.46
N GLU A 71 23.08 -15.10 -7.46
CA GLU A 71 22.78 -16.36 -6.78
C GLU A 71 22.77 -16.17 -5.26
N ARG A 72 21.82 -16.80 -4.59
CA ARG A 72 21.70 -16.83 -3.12
C ARG A 72 22.37 -18.09 -2.55
N PRO A 73 22.92 -18.08 -1.30
CA PRO A 73 22.88 -16.97 -0.35
C PRO A 73 23.81 -15.81 -0.74
N MET A 74 23.43 -14.59 -0.33
CA MET A 74 24.18 -13.37 -0.57
C MET A 74 24.27 -12.59 0.74
N THR A 75 25.41 -11.95 1.00
CA THR A 75 25.63 -11.10 2.17
C THR A 75 25.81 -9.66 1.74
N PHE A 76 25.39 -8.73 2.61
CA PHE A 76 25.44 -7.32 2.37
C PHE A 76 26.26 -6.59 3.43
N SER A 77 26.96 -5.55 3.01
CA SER A 77 27.62 -4.62 3.92
C SER A 77 27.58 -3.20 3.36
N ALA A 78 27.84 -2.23 4.23
CA ALA A 78 27.84 -0.82 3.88
C ALA A 78 28.95 -0.09 4.66
N GLU A 79 29.77 0.68 3.97
CA GLU A 79 30.78 1.55 4.55
C GLU A 79 30.36 3.01 4.46
N GLY A 80 30.62 3.81 5.49
CA GLY A 80 30.25 5.24 5.50
C GLY A 80 28.79 5.51 5.83
N LEU A 81 28.06 4.57 6.44
CA LEU A 81 26.70 4.81 6.92
C LEU A 81 26.68 5.99 7.91
N PRO A 82 25.72 6.93 7.76
CA PRO A 82 25.49 7.98 8.75
C PRO A 82 25.20 7.39 10.12
N LYS A 83 25.66 8.09 11.16
CA LYS A 83 25.38 7.69 12.56
C LYS A 83 23.88 7.54 12.78
N GLY A 84 23.47 6.39 13.31
CA GLY A 84 22.07 6.05 13.59
C GLY A 84 21.43 5.16 12.55
N LEU A 85 22.15 4.80 11.46
CA LEU A 85 21.74 3.75 10.53
C LEU A 85 22.56 2.48 10.75
N ALA A 86 21.93 1.33 10.48
CA ALA A 86 22.57 0.02 10.46
C ALA A 86 22.06 -0.79 9.27
N ILE A 87 22.92 -1.66 8.73
CA ILE A 87 22.55 -2.62 7.69
C ILE A 87 22.43 -4.02 8.28
N ASP A 88 21.40 -4.73 7.91
CA ASP A 88 21.27 -6.15 8.13
C ASP A 88 22.00 -6.92 7.03
N ALA A 89 22.95 -7.77 7.42
CA ALA A 89 23.85 -8.43 6.49
C ALA A 89 23.19 -9.53 5.64
N GLU A 90 22.06 -10.10 6.08
CA GLU A 90 21.38 -11.17 5.37
C GLU A 90 20.34 -10.61 4.38
N THR A 91 19.62 -9.56 4.81
CA THR A 91 18.52 -8.98 4.04
C THR A 91 18.93 -7.78 3.20
N GLY A 92 20.05 -7.13 3.52
CA GLY A 92 20.47 -5.87 2.89
C GLY A 92 19.62 -4.67 3.29
N ARG A 93 18.81 -4.79 4.36
CA ARG A 93 17.97 -3.69 4.86
C ARG A 93 18.80 -2.73 5.67
N ILE A 94 18.71 -1.45 5.33
CA ILE A 94 19.29 -0.34 6.09
C ILE A 94 18.15 0.34 6.83
N THR A 95 18.23 0.39 8.14
CA THR A 95 17.21 0.97 9.02
C THR A 95 17.81 1.89 10.06
N GLY A 96 16.97 2.67 10.74
CA GLY A 96 17.36 3.59 11.80
C GLY A 96 16.88 5.01 11.54
N ARG A 97 17.65 6.01 12.02
CA ARG A 97 17.31 7.44 11.85
C ARG A 97 18.57 8.28 11.66
N VAL A 98 18.59 9.12 10.65
CA VAL A 98 19.64 10.13 10.43
C VAL A 98 19.22 11.42 11.12
N LYS A 99 19.97 11.86 12.13
CA LYS A 99 19.60 13.06 12.92
C LYS A 99 20.17 14.37 12.35
N ARG A 100 21.26 14.32 11.58
CA ARG A 100 21.93 15.50 11.05
C ARG A 100 21.69 15.64 9.57
N SER A 101 21.33 16.85 9.13
CA SER A 101 21.28 17.18 7.71
C SER A 101 22.64 17.05 7.08
N GLY A 102 22.67 16.69 5.80
CA GLY A 102 23.89 16.55 5.01
C GLY A 102 23.77 15.51 3.91
N GLU A 103 24.81 15.41 3.12
CA GLU A 103 24.94 14.36 2.11
C GLU A 103 26.00 13.35 2.54
N TYR A 104 25.67 12.07 2.40
CA TYR A 104 26.52 10.97 2.81
C TYR A 104 26.68 10.01 1.65
N THR A 105 27.92 9.71 1.28
CA THR A 105 28.23 8.67 0.31
C THR A 105 28.49 7.38 1.05
N VAL A 106 27.68 6.38 0.77
CA VAL A 106 27.74 5.05 1.39
C VAL A 106 28.16 4.05 0.34
N ARG A 107 29.25 3.34 0.56
CA ARG A 107 29.71 2.24 -0.28
C ARG A 107 28.95 0.98 0.11
N LEU A 108 27.99 0.56 -0.75
CA LEU A 108 27.26 -0.70 -0.61
C LEU A 108 28.05 -1.83 -1.25
N ARG A 109 28.06 -3.00 -0.60
CA ARG A 109 28.66 -4.23 -1.13
C ARG A 109 27.65 -5.38 -1.03
N ALA A 110 27.54 -6.17 -2.09
CA ALA A 110 26.82 -7.44 -2.14
C ALA A 110 27.79 -8.55 -2.55
N LYS A 111 27.83 -9.67 -1.81
CA LYS A 111 28.78 -10.75 -1.99
C LYS A 111 28.09 -12.13 -1.93
N ASN A 112 28.45 -13.03 -2.84
CA ASN A 112 28.11 -14.45 -2.81
C ASN A 112 29.34 -15.32 -3.07
N ALA A 113 29.16 -16.64 -3.22
CA ALA A 113 30.26 -17.57 -3.47
C ALA A 113 31.00 -17.32 -4.81
N LEU A 114 30.37 -16.61 -5.76
CA LEU A 114 30.88 -16.38 -7.12
C LEU A 114 31.56 -15.04 -7.30
N GLY A 115 31.48 -14.14 -6.30
CA GLY A 115 32.12 -12.84 -6.34
C GLY A 115 31.41 -11.79 -5.51
N GLU A 116 31.77 -10.54 -5.74
CA GLU A 116 31.21 -9.38 -5.07
C GLU A 116 30.98 -8.23 -6.04
N TYR A 117 30.09 -7.31 -5.67
CA TYR A 117 29.81 -6.08 -6.40
C TYR A 117 29.64 -4.92 -5.43
N GLU A 118 30.22 -3.80 -5.78
CA GLU A 118 30.14 -2.57 -4.99
C GLU A 118 29.45 -1.46 -5.77
N ARG A 119 28.73 -0.61 -5.05
CA ARG A 119 28.10 0.58 -5.62
C ARG A 119 27.88 1.65 -4.57
N ASP A 120 28.10 2.90 -4.93
CA ASP A 120 27.79 4.02 -4.06
C ASP A 120 26.29 4.31 -4.03
N LEU A 121 25.79 4.57 -2.82
CA LEU A 121 24.48 5.14 -2.52
C LEU A 121 24.69 6.52 -1.90
N ARG A 122 24.11 7.55 -2.47
CA ARG A 122 24.08 8.88 -1.89
C ARG A 122 22.84 9.04 -1.02
N ILE A 123 23.01 9.19 0.28
CA ILE A 123 21.95 9.51 1.22
C ILE A 123 21.92 11.02 1.43
N VAL A 124 20.81 11.66 1.14
CA VAL A 124 20.58 13.09 1.32
C VAL A 124 19.63 13.30 2.48
N ALA A 125 20.17 13.68 3.63
CA ALA A 125 19.37 14.03 4.80
C ALA A 125 19.03 15.53 4.76
N GLY A 126 17.80 15.86 4.39
CA GLY A 126 17.35 17.23 4.18
C GLY A 126 15.85 17.32 3.91
N ASP A 127 15.42 18.41 3.32
CA ASP A 127 14.00 18.67 3.07
C ASP A 127 13.36 17.85 1.96
N LYS A 128 14.18 17.33 1.06
CA LYS A 128 13.72 16.59 -0.11
C LYS A 128 13.76 15.10 0.13
N ILE A 129 12.62 14.45 -0.05
CA ILE A 129 12.46 12.98 -0.09
C ILE A 129 12.17 12.55 -1.52
N ALA A 130 12.01 11.28 -1.79
CA ALA A 130 11.69 10.73 -3.12
C ALA A 130 12.61 11.25 -4.25
N LEU A 131 13.91 11.42 -3.96
CA LEU A 131 14.92 11.87 -4.93
C LEU A 131 15.14 10.85 -6.06
N THR A 132 14.71 9.62 -5.85
CA THR A 132 14.48 8.62 -6.89
C THR A 132 12.99 8.32 -6.87
N PRO A 133 12.29 8.36 -8.02
CA PRO A 133 10.88 8.00 -8.09
C PRO A 133 10.65 6.61 -7.51
N PRO A 134 9.63 6.41 -6.64
CA PRO A 134 9.33 5.09 -6.11
C PRO A 134 8.93 4.14 -7.22
N MET A 135 9.36 2.90 -7.13
CA MET A 135 8.95 1.81 -8.00
C MET A 135 8.13 0.83 -7.17
N GLY A 136 6.90 0.57 -7.60
CA GLY A 136 6.03 -0.26 -6.81
C GLY A 136 4.80 -0.76 -7.55
N TRP A 137 3.96 -1.43 -6.81
CA TRP A 137 2.69 -1.96 -7.23
C TRP A 137 1.55 -1.14 -6.63
N ASN A 138 0.47 -0.97 -7.37
CA ASN A 138 -0.76 -0.33 -6.93
C ASN A 138 -1.93 -1.28 -7.15
N SER A 139 -2.84 -1.36 -6.19
CA SER A 139 -3.91 -2.35 -6.16
C SER A 139 -5.01 -2.14 -7.20
N TRP A 140 -5.16 -0.92 -7.75
CA TRP A 140 -6.35 -0.55 -8.54
C TRP A 140 -6.58 -1.43 -9.76
N ASN A 141 -5.54 -1.62 -10.56
CA ASN A 141 -5.66 -2.39 -11.81
C ASN A 141 -5.82 -3.90 -11.60
N CYS A 142 -5.50 -4.41 -10.41
CA CYS A 142 -5.64 -5.83 -10.09
C CYS A 142 -6.97 -6.13 -9.39
N TRP A 143 -7.36 -5.30 -8.43
CA TRP A 143 -8.45 -5.58 -7.49
C TRP A 143 -9.52 -4.49 -7.45
N ALA A 144 -9.25 -3.33 -8.05
CA ALA A 144 -10.11 -2.14 -7.96
C ALA A 144 -10.54 -1.89 -6.49
N ARG A 145 -11.81 -1.58 -6.29
CA ARG A 145 -12.39 -1.33 -4.96
C ARG A 145 -12.51 -2.58 -4.06
N ASP A 146 -12.32 -3.77 -4.62
CA ASP A 146 -12.51 -5.03 -3.89
C ASP A 146 -11.20 -5.51 -3.22
N VAL A 147 -10.16 -4.67 -3.24
CA VAL A 147 -8.88 -4.94 -2.57
C VAL A 147 -9.06 -5.27 -1.09
N THR A 148 -8.37 -6.31 -0.62
CA THR A 148 -8.35 -6.75 0.77
C THR A 148 -6.92 -6.79 1.33
N ARG A 149 -6.81 -6.84 2.66
CA ARG A 149 -5.54 -7.03 3.36
C ARG A 149 -4.77 -8.24 2.85
N GLU A 150 -5.45 -9.36 2.67
CA GLU A 150 -4.87 -10.64 2.22
C GLU A 150 -4.29 -10.52 0.81
N GLN A 151 -5.00 -9.84 -0.09
CA GLN A 151 -4.55 -9.59 -1.46
C GLN A 151 -3.33 -8.66 -1.51
N VAL A 152 -3.30 -7.62 -0.67
CA VAL A 152 -2.14 -6.73 -0.54
C VAL A 152 -0.93 -7.50 -0.04
N LEU A 153 -1.08 -8.31 1.02
CA LEU A 153 -0.01 -9.16 1.55
C LEU A 153 0.46 -10.21 0.54
N ALA A 154 -0.46 -10.83 -0.18
CA ALA A 154 -0.11 -11.79 -1.24
C ALA A 154 0.72 -11.12 -2.34
N SER A 155 0.35 -9.89 -2.74
CA SER A 155 1.09 -9.11 -3.73
C SER A 155 2.48 -8.71 -3.22
N ALA A 156 2.58 -8.30 -1.94
CA ALA A 156 3.86 -7.98 -1.31
C ALA A 156 4.79 -9.21 -1.24
N ARG A 157 4.28 -10.36 -0.82
CA ARG A 157 5.02 -11.62 -0.80
C ARG A 157 5.47 -12.02 -2.20
N ALA A 158 4.57 -11.95 -3.18
CA ALA A 158 4.90 -12.25 -4.57
C ALA A 158 6.01 -11.32 -5.12
N MET A 159 6.02 -10.04 -4.74
CA MET A 159 7.09 -9.10 -5.12
C MET A 159 8.45 -9.55 -4.58
N VAL A 160 8.50 -10.07 -3.35
CA VAL A 160 9.71 -10.63 -2.75
C VAL A 160 10.09 -11.97 -3.39
N GLU A 161 9.17 -12.93 -3.43
CA GLU A 161 9.38 -14.30 -3.89
C GLU A 161 9.74 -14.39 -5.38
N LYS A 162 9.13 -13.54 -6.20
CA LYS A 162 9.44 -13.45 -7.65
C LYS A 162 10.66 -12.57 -7.95
N GLY A 163 11.28 -11.99 -6.92
CA GLY A 163 12.52 -11.26 -7.04
C GLY A 163 12.41 -9.83 -7.61
N LEU A 164 11.21 -9.24 -7.69
CA LEU A 164 11.07 -7.84 -8.13
C LEU A 164 11.84 -6.89 -7.21
N VAL A 165 11.91 -7.18 -5.91
CA VAL A 165 12.71 -6.44 -4.92
C VAL A 165 14.18 -6.39 -5.30
N ASN A 166 14.72 -7.42 -5.95
CA ASN A 166 16.10 -7.48 -6.39
C ASN A 166 16.42 -6.49 -7.54
N HIS A 167 15.38 -5.91 -8.13
CA HIS A 167 15.45 -4.91 -9.20
C HIS A 167 15.06 -3.51 -8.73
N GLY A 168 14.70 -3.34 -7.45
CA GLY A 168 14.38 -2.04 -6.85
C GLY A 168 12.88 -1.73 -6.76
N TRP A 169 12.01 -2.71 -6.93
CA TRP A 169 10.59 -2.58 -6.65
C TRP A 169 10.36 -2.70 -5.15
N THR A 170 9.97 -1.61 -4.51
CA THR A 170 9.96 -1.51 -3.05
C THR A 170 8.65 -1.04 -2.45
N ASP A 171 7.70 -0.58 -3.27
CA ASP A 171 6.48 0.07 -2.76
C ASP A 171 5.24 -0.77 -3.07
N ILE A 172 4.41 -0.97 -2.05
CA ILE A 172 3.09 -1.61 -2.12
C ILE A 172 2.04 -0.58 -1.78
N ASN A 173 1.23 -0.17 -2.76
CA ASN A 173 0.26 0.91 -2.59
C ASN A 173 -1.17 0.38 -2.66
N ILE A 174 -1.92 0.65 -1.59
CA ILE A 174 -3.36 0.41 -1.54
C ILE A 174 -4.05 1.61 -2.17
N ASP A 175 -4.79 1.36 -3.25
CA ASP A 175 -5.61 2.37 -3.90
C ASP A 175 -6.95 2.57 -3.17
N ASP A 176 -7.93 3.18 -3.80
CA ASP A 176 -9.26 3.41 -3.27
C ASP A 176 -9.96 2.10 -2.86
N GLY A 177 -10.69 2.12 -1.76
CA GLY A 177 -11.44 0.95 -1.29
C GLY A 177 -11.07 0.43 0.10
N TRP A 178 -10.13 1.08 0.81
CA TRP A 178 -9.75 0.72 2.18
C TRP A 178 -10.54 1.48 3.26
N GLN A 179 -11.11 2.62 2.89
CA GLN A 179 -11.68 3.59 3.82
C GLN A 179 -13.01 3.07 4.42
N GLY A 180 -13.14 3.21 5.72
CA GLY A 180 -14.36 3.07 6.50
C GLY A 180 -14.87 4.41 7.00
N GLN A 181 -15.49 4.43 8.17
CA GLN A 181 -16.00 5.65 8.79
C GLN A 181 -14.90 6.42 9.53
N ARG A 182 -15.12 7.71 9.78
CA ARG A 182 -14.27 8.49 10.66
C ARG A 182 -14.44 8.09 12.10
N GLY A 183 -13.35 8.16 12.85
CA GLY A 183 -13.34 7.83 14.27
C GLY A 183 -11.95 7.74 14.85
N GLY A 184 -11.83 6.95 15.91
CA GLY A 184 -10.56 6.75 16.62
C GLY A 184 -10.05 8.00 17.32
N LYS A 185 -8.79 7.98 17.69
CA LYS A 185 -8.11 9.02 18.50
C LYS A 185 -8.16 10.42 17.86
N TYR A 186 -8.14 10.49 16.53
CA TYR A 186 -8.00 11.74 15.79
C TYR A 186 -9.28 12.14 15.03
N ASN A 187 -10.36 11.36 15.11
CA ASN A 187 -11.50 11.47 14.21
C ASN A 187 -11.09 11.39 12.73
N ALA A 188 -10.11 10.57 12.46
CA ALA A 188 -9.57 10.30 11.13
C ALA A 188 -10.34 9.18 10.41
N ILE A 189 -10.15 9.04 9.10
CA ILE A 189 -10.67 7.90 8.36
C ILE A 189 -10.09 6.62 8.96
N GLN A 190 -10.97 5.73 9.42
CA GLN A 190 -10.58 4.40 9.88
C GLN A 190 -10.68 3.39 8.73
N PRO A 191 -9.94 2.29 8.76
CA PRO A 191 -10.06 1.27 7.74
C PRO A 191 -11.41 0.55 7.85
N ASN A 192 -11.90 0.02 6.73
CA ASN A 192 -13.08 -0.81 6.71
C ASN A 192 -12.76 -2.26 7.13
N THR A 193 -13.78 -3.14 7.16
CA THR A 193 -13.62 -4.54 7.61
C THR A 193 -12.65 -5.38 6.78
N LYS A 194 -12.35 -4.97 5.55
CA LYS A 194 -11.34 -5.62 4.71
C LYS A 194 -9.90 -5.35 5.17
N PHE A 195 -9.72 -4.34 6.01
CA PHE A 195 -8.42 -3.93 6.56
C PHE A 195 -8.52 -3.75 8.07
N PRO A 196 -8.83 -4.79 8.84
CA PRO A 196 -9.14 -4.68 10.27
C PRO A 196 -7.97 -4.17 11.13
N ASP A 197 -6.75 -4.32 10.64
CA ASP A 197 -5.51 -3.87 11.29
C ASP A 197 -4.55 -3.28 10.26
N MET A 198 -4.70 -1.98 9.99
CA MET A 198 -3.83 -1.26 9.04
C MET A 198 -2.40 -1.14 9.56
N LYS A 199 -2.23 -0.94 10.87
CA LYS A 199 -0.88 -0.87 11.45
C LYS A 199 -0.15 -2.20 11.35
N GLY A 200 -0.78 -3.30 11.72
CA GLY A 200 -0.19 -4.64 11.58
C GLY A 200 0.13 -4.98 10.12
N LEU A 201 -0.70 -4.55 9.17
CA LEU A 201 -0.42 -4.68 7.75
C LEU A 201 0.86 -3.90 7.35
N ALA A 202 0.98 -2.66 7.81
CA ALA A 202 2.18 -1.85 7.55
C ALA A 202 3.44 -2.48 8.15
N ASP A 203 3.35 -2.96 9.40
CA ASP A 203 4.47 -3.61 10.09
C ASP A 203 4.91 -4.89 9.35
N GLU A 204 3.98 -5.71 8.83
CA GLU A 204 4.31 -6.90 8.03
C GLU A 204 5.01 -6.53 6.72
N ILE A 205 4.53 -5.49 6.03
CA ILE A 205 5.14 -5.01 4.77
C ILE A 205 6.53 -4.44 5.03
N HIS A 206 6.72 -3.64 6.07
CA HIS A 206 8.04 -3.15 6.50
C HIS A 206 8.97 -4.32 6.89
N GLY A 207 8.42 -5.34 7.55
CA GLY A 207 9.13 -6.58 7.87
C GLY A 207 9.66 -7.34 6.65
N MET A 208 9.08 -7.14 5.46
CA MET A 208 9.59 -7.65 4.19
C MET A 208 10.63 -6.71 3.53
N GLY A 209 10.89 -5.53 4.12
CA GLY A 209 11.78 -4.51 3.54
C GLY A 209 11.09 -3.66 2.45
N LEU A 210 9.77 -3.69 2.40
CA LEU A 210 8.93 -2.91 1.49
C LEU A 210 8.34 -1.70 2.20
N LYS A 211 7.82 -0.75 1.44
CA LYS A 211 7.09 0.42 1.90
C LYS A 211 5.61 0.27 1.56
N ILE A 212 4.76 0.90 2.36
CA ILE A 212 3.31 0.86 2.16
C ILE A 212 2.75 2.24 1.86
N GLY A 213 1.88 2.32 0.86
CA GLY A 213 1.14 3.52 0.52
C GLY A 213 -0.36 3.34 0.60
N ILE A 214 -1.07 4.46 0.68
CA ILE A 214 -2.53 4.53 0.67
C ILE A 214 -3.04 5.61 -0.29
N TYR A 215 -4.35 5.67 -0.42
CA TYR A 215 -5.10 6.57 -1.28
C TYR A 215 -6.04 7.46 -0.48
N SER A 216 -6.20 8.72 -0.88
CA SER A 216 -7.25 9.61 -0.43
C SER A 216 -7.59 10.68 -1.48
N THR A 217 -8.58 11.54 -1.18
CA THR A 217 -9.01 12.66 -2.01
C THR A 217 -9.27 13.89 -1.13
N PRO A 218 -9.21 15.13 -1.67
CA PRO A 218 -9.66 16.33 -0.97
C PRO A 218 -11.17 16.55 -1.05
N TRP A 219 -11.92 15.58 -1.49
CA TRP A 219 -13.37 15.62 -1.58
C TRP A 219 -14.02 15.00 -0.34
N ILE A 220 -15.34 15.13 -0.24
CA ILE A 220 -16.12 14.42 0.78
C ILE A 220 -16.19 12.91 0.52
N GLY A 221 -16.02 12.51 -0.73
CA GLY A 221 -15.96 11.11 -1.16
C GLY A 221 -14.80 10.82 -2.09
N THR A 222 -14.66 9.55 -2.46
CA THR A 222 -13.63 9.05 -3.39
C THR A 222 -14.27 8.54 -4.67
N TYR A 223 -13.46 8.26 -5.70
CA TYR A 223 -13.97 7.68 -6.96
C TYR A 223 -14.66 6.32 -6.78
N ALA A 224 -14.27 5.54 -5.79
CA ALA A 224 -14.92 4.27 -5.46
C ALA A 224 -16.07 4.41 -4.45
N ALA A 225 -16.52 5.62 -4.16
CA ALA A 225 -17.62 5.92 -3.23
C ALA A 225 -17.30 5.59 -1.76
N HIS A 226 -16.09 5.89 -1.33
CA HIS A 226 -15.66 5.88 0.06
C HIS A 226 -15.49 7.30 0.59
N ILE A 227 -15.09 7.45 1.86
CA ILE A 227 -14.87 8.74 2.49
C ILE A 227 -13.55 9.36 2.01
N GLY A 228 -13.58 10.65 1.68
CA GLY A 228 -12.40 11.49 1.45
C GLY A 228 -11.98 12.29 2.68
N SER A 229 -10.97 13.15 2.51
CA SER A 229 -10.39 13.93 3.61
C SER A 229 -11.23 15.16 4.03
N TYR A 230 -12.40 15.37 3.42
CA TYR A 230 -13.30 16.49 3.74
C TYR A 230 -14.70 16.01 4.11
N SER A 231 -15.47 16.87 4.76
CA SER A 231 -16.88 16.65 5.09
C SER A 231 -17.68 17.95 5.09
N ASP A 232 -18.98 17.86 4.84
CA ASP A 232 -19.91 18.96 5.03
C ASP A 232 -20.33 19.16 6.48
N ASN A 233 -20.00 18.21 7.35
CA ASN A 233 -20.35 18.23 8.77
C ASN A 233 -19.11 18.37 9.65
N PRO A 234 -19.19 19.12 10.77
CA PRO A 234 -18.06 19.34 11.66
C PRO A 234 -17.63 18.07 12.43
N ASP A 235 -18.49 17.06 12.50
CA ASP A 235 -18.19 15.75 13.10
C ASP A 235 -17.50 14.80 12.10
N GLY A 236 -17.38 15.21 10.83
CA GLY A 236 -16.78 14.40 9.75
C GLY A 236 -17.70 13.33 9.18
N VAL A 237 -18.97 13.28 9.60
CA VAL A 237 -19.94 12.30 9.11
C VAL A 237 -20.79 12.90 7.99
N ASN A 238 -20.62 12.40 6.79
CA ASN A 238 -21.40 12.85 5.63
C ASN A 238 -22.82 12.24 5.62
N GLU A 239 -23.81 12.98 5.07
CA GLU A 239 -25.21 12.55 5.06
C GLU A 239 -25.44 11.24 4.30
N TRP A 240 -24.70 11.03 3.21
CA TRP A 240 -24.78 9.79 2.44
C TRP A 240 -24.27 8.57 3.23
N ILE A 241 -23.31 8.74 4.14
CA ILE A 241 -22.88 7.70 5.08
C ILE A 241 -23.98 7.40 6.08
N LYS A 242 -24.58 8.44 6.69
CA LYS A 242 -25.71 8.30 7.64
C LYS A 242 -26.89 7.55 7.02
N LYS A 243 -27.12 7.73 5.72
CA LYS A 243 -28.16 7.04 4.96
C LYS A 243 -27.77 5.64 4.50
N GLY A 244 -26.56 5.16 4.86
CA GLY A 244 -26.07 3.84 4.46
C GLY A 244 -25.79 3.70 2.96
N TRP A 245 -25.60 4.80 2.26
CA TRP A 245 -25.32 4.79 0.81
C TRP A 245 -23.89 4.40 0.48
N CYS A 246 -22.96 4.65 1.38
CA CYS A 246 -21.61 4.12 1.33
C CYS A 246 -21.49 3.00 2.34
N ASN A 247 -21.31 1.80 1.87
CA ASN A 247 -21.02 0.65 2.70
C ASN A 247 -19.77 -0.06 2.17
N GLU A 248 -19.28 -1.00 2.94
CA GLU A 248 -18.11 -1.79 2.62
C GLU A 248 -18.25 -2.64 1.35
N HIS A 249 -19.48 -2.79 0.84
CA HIS A 249 -19.80 -3.55 -0.35
C HIS A 249 -19.87 -2.71 -1.64
N TYR A 250 -19.50 -1.44 -1.60
CA TYR A 250 -19.16 -0.62 -2.77
C TYR A 250 -20.24 -0.25 -3.74
N ARG A 251 -21.47 -0.34 -3.36
CA ARG A 251 -22.54 0.10 -4.24
C ARG A 251 -23.16 1.36 -3.67
N TYR A 252 -22.49 2.50 -3.93
CA TYR A 252 -23.21 3.73 -3.79
C TYR A 252 -24.36 3.73 -4.80
N GLN A 253 -25.54 3.50 -4.30
CA GLN A 253 -26.79 3.74 -4.99
C GLN A 253 -27.77 4.30 -3.99
N LYS A 254 -28.07 5.58 -4.17
CA LYS A 254 -29.25 6.16 -3.54
C LYS A 254 -30.48 5.43 -4.07
N PRO A 255 -31.32 4.84 -3.21
CA PRO A 255 -32.53 4.18 -3.67
C PRO A 255 -33.35 5.10 -4.57
N GLY A 256 -33.62 4.72 -5.82
CA GLY A 256 -34.34 5.53 -6.80
C GLY A 256 -33.57 6.72 -7.36
N GLY A 257 -32.26 6.84 -7.10
CA GLY A 257 -31.40 7.90 -7.60
C GLY A 257 -30.77 7.61 -8.95
N ASP A 258 -30.28 8.67 -9.59
CA ASP A 258 -29.45 8.60 -10.78
C ASP A 258 -28.00 8.35 -10.36
N TYR A 259 -27.41 7.22 -10.76
CA TYR A 259 -26.06 6.81 -10.40
C TYR A 259 -25.01 7.91 -10.67
N TRP A 260 -25.06 8.56 -11.82
CA TRP A 260 -24.09 9.57 -12.18
C TRP A 260 -24.26 10.86 -11.40
N LYS A 261 -25.51 11.30 -11.24
CA LYS A 261 -25.84 12.50 -10.47
C LYS A 261 -25.48 12.33 -9.00
N ASP A 262 -25.85 11.20 -8.41
CA ASP A 262 -25.59 10.92 -7.01
C ASP A 262 -24.08 10.77 -6.72
N ARG A 263 -23.29 10.24 -7.68
CA ARG A 263 -21.81 10.20 -7.58
C ARG A 263 -21.18 11.59 -7.63
N MET A 264 -21.66 12.46 -8.47
CA MET A 264 -21.14 13.82 -8.58
C MET A 264 -21.29 14.61 -7.27
N GLU A 265 -22.28 14.30 -6.44
CA GLU A 265 -22.46 14.90 -5.12
C GLU A 265 -21.30 14.61 -4.14
N MET A 266 -20.49 13.57 -4.41
CA MET A 266 -19.34 13.19 -3.58
C MET A 266 -18.03 13.82 -4.06
N TYR A 267 -17.96 14.28 -5.30
CA TYR A 267 -16.77 14.87 -5.92
C TYR A 267 -16.72 16.38 -5.69
N ILE A 268 -17.03 16.78 -4.48
CA ILE A 268 -17.02 18.16 -4.03
C ILE A 268 -16.14 18.30 -2.78
N HIS A 269 -15.58 19.46 -2.62
CA HIS A 269 -14.86 19.83 -1.41
C HIS A 269 -15.88 20.18 -0.31
N GLY A 270 -15.77 19.50 0.82
CA GLY A 270 -16.61 19.80 2.00
C GLY A 270 -16.16 21.08 2.71
N ARG A 271 -16.97 21.53 3.67
CA ARG A 271 -16.68 22.74 4.46
C ARG A 271 -15.58 22.52 5.51
N TYR A 272 -15.41 21.30 5.94
CA TYR A 272 -14.52 20.92 7.05
C TYR A 272 -13.41 20.01 6.54
N SER A 273 -12.17 20.45 6.77
CA SER A 273 -10.99 19.65 6.48
C SER A 273 -10.66 18.72 7.63
N PHE A 274 -10.30 17.49 7.30
CA PHE A 274 -9.78 16.49 8.23
C PHE A 274 -8.38 16.04 7.85
N VAL A 275 -7.71 16.78 6.98
CA VAL A 275 -6.38 16.46 6.45
C VAL A 275 -5.37 16.22 7.57
N ASP A 276 -5.29 17.12 8.57
CA ASP A 276 -4.38 16.96 9.71
C ASP A 276 -4.70 15.72 10.56
N ALA A 277 -5.99 15.40 10.71
CA ALA A 277 -6.45 14.23 11.46
C ALA A 277 -6.05 12.94 10.72
N ASP A 278 -6.30 12.90 9.42
CA ASP A 278 -5.99 11.75 8.56
C ASP A 278 -4.48 11.52 8.52
N VAL A 279 -3.67 12.56 8.33
CA VAL A 279 -2.21 12.46 8.30
C VAL A 279 -1.65 11.95 9.63
N LYS A 280 -2.16 12.41 10.79
CA LYS A 280 -1.76 11.88 12.10
C LYS A 280 -2.04 10.38 12.23
N GLN A 281 -3.19 9.94 11.74
CA GLN A 281 -3.54 8.52 11.74
C GLN A 281 -2.63 7.71 10.83
N TRP A 282 -2.29 8.21 9.64
CA TRP A 282 -1.37 7.55 8.71
C TRP A 282 0.05 7.43 9.28
N VAL A 283 0.49 8.44 10.03
CA VAL A 283 1.77 8.39 10.77
C VAL A 283 1.75 7.28 11.82
N ASP A 284 0.67 7.18 12.60
CA ASP A 284 0.53 6.12 13.63
C ASP A 284 0.50 4.71 13.01
N TRP A 285 -0.02 4.56 11.79
CA TRP A 285 0.03 3.31 11.04
C TRP A 285 1.38 3.02 10.38
N GLY A 286 2.21 4.03 10.19
CA GLY A 286 3.50 3.87 9.53
C GLY A 286 3.43 3.95 8.00
N ILE A 287 2.49 4.69 7.44
CA ILE A 287 2.35 4.88 5.98
C ILE A 287 3.55 5.66 5.42
N ASP A 288 4.01 5.28 4.22
CA ASP A 288 5.19 5.85 3.54
C ASP A 288 4.86 6.62 2.26
N TYR A 289 3.65 6.45 1.72
CA TYR A 289 3.26 7.03 0.43
C TYR A 289 1.77 7.34 0.44
N LEU A 290 1.39 8.48 -0.13
CA LEU A 290 0.02 8.89 -0.36
C LEU A 290 -0.22 9.14 -1.84
N LYS A 291 -1.15 8.42 -2.45
CA LYS A 291 -1.80 8.84 -3.69
C LYS A 291 -2.98 9.74 -3.35
N TYR A 292 -2.90 11.02 -3.73
CA TYR A 292 -3.96 11.99 -3.53
C TYR A 292 -4.58 12.33 -4.88
N ASP A 293 -5.86 11.99 -5.05
CA ASP A 293 -6.47 11.86 -6.37
C ASP A 293 -7.75 12.66 -6.50
N TRP A 294 -7.73 13.67 -7.35
CA TRP A 294 -8.92 14.46 -7.69
C TRP A 294 -8.71 15.20 -9.00
N SER A 295 -9.78 15.73 -9.60
CA SER A 295 -9.71 16.52 -10.83
C SER A 295 -10.84 17.57 -10.88
N PRO A 296 -10.55 18.83 -11.25
CA PRO A 296 -9.21 19.36 -11.53
C PRO A 296 -8.39 19.56 -10.24
N ASN A 297 -7.08 19.37 -10.34
CA ASN A 297 -6.19 19.71 -9.23
C ASN A 297 -6.09 21.23 -9.09
N ASP A 298 -6.01 21.69 -7.85
CA ASP A 298 -5.84 23.10 -7.52
C ASP A 298 -4.76 23.30 -6.45
N LEU A 299 -4.30 24.52 -6.33
CA LEU A 299 -3.20 24.85 -5.44
C LEU A 299 -3.59 24.76 -3.96
N HIS A 300 -4.82 25.12 -3.60
CA HIS A 300 -5.26 25.18 -2.20
C HIS A 300 -5.18 23.81 -1.53
N TYR A 301 -5.87 22.82 -2.07
CA TYR A 301 -5.90 21.46 -1.49
C TYR A 301 -4.57 20.72 -1.65
N THR A 302 -3.84 21.01 -2.74
CA THR A 302 -2.46 20.52 -2.91
C THR A 302 -1.56 21.03 -1.80
N GLN A 303 -1.60 22.32 -1.50
CA GLN A 303 -0.74 22.95 -0.50
C GLN A 303 -1.11 22.51 0.92
N GLU A 304 -2.41 22.41 1.23
CA GLU A 304 -2.88 21.99 2.55
C GLU A 304 -2.36 20.58 2.90
N MET A 305 -2.55 19.61 2.00
CA MET A 305 -2.05 18.25 2.21
C MET A 305 -0.51 18.24 2.28
N HIS A 306 0.17 18.96 1.37
CA HIS A 306 1.63 19.10 1.42
C HIS A 306 2.11 19.61 2.78
N ASP A 307 1.49 20.65 3.31
CA ASP A 307 1.88 21.25 4.60
C ASP A 307 1.62 20.31 5.78
N ALA A 308 0.54 19.56 5.76
CA ALA A 308 0.26 18.53 6.75
C ALA A 308 1.31 17.42 6.73
N LEU A 309 1.66 16.91 5.54
CA LEU A 309 2.70 15.89 5.36
C LEU A 309 4.10 16.42 5.73
N ARG A 310 4.37 17.70 5.50
CA ARG A 310 5.64 18.34 5.92
C ARG A 310 5.79 18.42 7.43
N LYS A 311 4.69 18.63 8.17
CA LYS A 311 4.68 18.82 9.63
C LYS A 311 4.55 17.50 10.41
N CYS A 312 4.20 16.40 9.76
CA CYS A 312 3.78 15.18 10.45
C CYS A 312 4.90 14.39 11.15
N GLY A 313 6.18 14.71 10.91
CA GLY A 313 7.33 14.05 11.55
C GLY A 313 7.71 12.68 10.95
N ARG A 314 7.05 12.24 9.88
CA ARG A 314 7.35 11.04 9.12
C ARG A 314 7.51 11.38 7.63
N ASP A 315 8.39 10.69 6.94
CA ASP A 315 8.51 10.81 5.49
C ASP A 315 7.37 10.05 4.80
N ILE A 316 6.45 10.78 4.21
CA ILE A 316 5.37 10.24 3.38
C ILE A 316 5.52 10.87 2.00
N VAL A 317 5.75 10.04 0.99
CA VAL A 317 5.86 10.50 -0.40
C VAL A 317 4.48 10.97 -0.86
N TYR A 318 4.41 12.20 -1.34
CA TYR A 318 3.17 12.81 -1.82
C TYR A 318 3.08 12.68 -3.34
N SER A 319 2.12 11.91 -3.80
CA SER A 319 1.82 11.69 -5.21
C SER A 319 0.45 12.25 -5.55
N ILE A 320 0.43 13.25 -6.42
CA ILE A 320 -0.80 13.84 -6.94
C ILE A 320 -1.17 13.09 -8.21
N SER A 321 -2.36 12.49 -8.20
CA SER A 321 -2.90 11.82 -9.39
C SER A 321 -3.84 12.77 -10.11
N THR A 322 -3.56 12.97 -11.40
CA THR A 322 -4.47 13.66 -12.30
C THR A 322 -5.05 12.61 -13.24
N VAL A 323 -6.34 12.36 -13.16
CA VAL A 323 -7.02 11.46 -14.10
C VAL A 323 -7.18 12.11 -15.48
N SER A 324 -6.80 13.36 -15.62
CA SER A 324 -6.94 14.08 -16.87
C SER A 324 -5.73 13.86 -17.77
N TYR A 325 -6.00 13.56 -19.02
CA TYR A 325 -5.08 13.54 -20.15
C TYR A 325 -4.57 14.95 -20.51
N THR A 326 -4.41 15.83 -19.57
CA THR A 326 -3.92 17.16 -19.83
C THR A 326 -2.41 17.13 -19.89
N HIS A 327 -1.90 17.53 -21.02
CA HIS A 327 -0.53 17.95 -21.19
C HIS A 327 -0.19 18.99 -20.12
N LEU A 328 0.47 18.57 -19.04
CA LEU A 328 1.21 19.49 -18.21
C LEU A 328 2.44 19.91 -19.01
N THR A 329 2.30 20.96 -19.80
CA THR A 329 3.46 21.77 -20.17
C THR A 329 3.91 22.47 -18.90
N LEU A 330 4.98 21.92 -18.31
CA LEU A 330 5.75 22.61 -17.26
C LEU A 330 6.52 23.77 -17.88
#